data_4d3cde428f8967a3ad3caf24ebbd9a4e
#
_entry.id   4d3cde428f8967a3ad3caf24ebbd9a4e
#
_cell.length_a   1.000
_cell.length_b   1.000
_cell.length_c   1.000
_cell.angle_alpha   90.00
_cell.angle_beta   90.00
_cell.angle_gamma   90.00
#
_symmetry.space_group_name_H-M   'P 1'
#
loop_
_entity.id
_entity.type
_entity.pdbx_description
1 polymer ?
#
loop_
_entity_poly.entity_id
_entity_poly.type
_entity_poly.pdbx_seq_one_letter_code
_entity_poly.pdbx_strand_id
1 'polypeptide(L)'
;MDKEHQMEGKMEQSRHTYQRESLSLALSMVLVSAFWILFGPVAVQLIHPIGLPYLTANAPFLAMGLGIVVSLRFLLARSFTQLATDHSRFRFPLFGRAFLAYFFTATLFLLFFFLSDPDSIDIHPAPLRQKLLMLLLVVVITPMQTSSEEVLFRILPVRIVTGKTLGVGKLHRLFASLFSALLFALPHLGNRELTQAQSPAIVLCYYALFGFLVTSMSLQSGGFEIALAVHAANNLFVALICNYQGSSLPSLPLFESTRALGTWTDLAQLTAGLVAVWLACRSAFSSPQAPKD
;
A
#
# COMPACT_ATOMS: atom_id res chain seq x y z
N MET A 1 -29.31 -35.35 -22.13
CA MET A 1 -28.05 -36.10 -21.91
C MET A 1 -26.83 -35.34 -22.42
N ASP A 2 -26.81 -34.88 -23.69
CA ASP A 2 -25.62 -34.23 -24.28
C ASP A 2 -25.30 -32.82 -23.67
N LYS A 3 -26.33 -32.02 -23.35
CA LYS A 3 -26.16 -30.68 -22.76
C LYS A 3 -25.71 -30.71 -21.28
N GLU A 4 -26.12 -31.74 -20.54
CA GLU A 4 -25.70 -31.89 -19.12
C GLU A 4 -24.23 -32.30 -19.04
N HIS A 5 -23.78 -33.27 -19.86
CA HIS A 5 -22.36 -33.63 -19.94
C HIS A 5 -21.48 -32.50 -20.42
N GLN A 6 -21.94 -31.66 -21.35
CA GLN A 6 -21.19 -30.47 -21.76
C GLN A 6 -21.13 -29.40 -20.69
N MET A 7 -22.17 -29.21 -19.85
CA MET A 7 -22.15 -28.29 -18.73
C MET A 7 -21.24 -28.79 -17.61
N GLU A 8 -21.28 -30.07 -17.28
CA GLU A 8 -20.38 -30.67 -16.28
C GLU A 8 -18.90 -30.52 -16.66
N GLY A 9 -18.56 -30.83 -17.93
CA GLY A 9 -17.20 -30.66 -18.44
C GLY A 9 -16.70 -29.20 -18.39
N LYS A 10 -17.57 -28.23 -18.70
CA LYS A 10 -17.24 -26.79 -18.58
C LYS A 10 -17.06 -26.35 -17.13
N MET A 11 -17.88 -26.86 -16.21
CA MET A 11 -17.76 -26.55 -14.78
C MET A 11 -16.46 -27.12 -14.19
N GLU A 12 -16.11 -28.36 -14.57
CA GLU A 12 -14.89 -29.02 -14.12
C GLU A 12 -13.63 -28.30 -14.66
N GLN A 13 -13.61 -27.93 -15.92
CA GLN A 13 -12.54 -27.14 -16.52
C GLN A 13 -12.39 -25.76 -15.87
N SER A 14 -13.49 -25.09 -15.56
CA SER A 14 -13.50 -23.81 -14.84
C SER A 14 -12.93 -23.97 -13.41
N ARG A 15 -13.30 -25.05 -12.71
CA ARG A 15 -12.81 -25.37 -11.37
C ARG A 15 -11.31 -25.63 -11.35
N HIS A 16 -10.80 -26.41 -12.30
CA HIS A 16 -9.36 -26.67 -12.43
C HIS A 16 -8.56 -25.40 -12.75
N THR A 17 -9.10 -24.54 -13.61
CA THR A 17 -8.46 -23.26 -13.95
C THR A 17 -8.40 -22.35 -12.72
N TYR A 18 -9.47 -22.24 -11.95
CA TYR A 18 -9.54 -21.48 -10.71
C TYR A 18 -8.54 -21.99 -9.66
N GLN A 19 -8.48 -23.32 -9.46
CA GLN A 19 -7.54 -23.92 -8.49
C GLN A 19 -6.08 -23.64 -8.86
N ARG A 20 -5.71 -23.76 -10.14
CA ARG A 20 -4.34 -23.45 -10.62
C ARG A 20 -3.99 -21.97 -10.39
N GLU A 21 -4.92 -21.08 -10.66
CA GLU A 21 -4.71 -19.65 -10.47
C GLU A 21 -4.53 -19.30 -8.98
N SER A 22 -5.40 -19.81 -8.12
CA SER A 22 -5.29 -19.59 -6.66
C SER A 22 -3.98 -20.16 -6.10
N LEU A 23 -3.54 -21.33 -6.58
CA LEU A 23 -2.25 -21.91 -6.20
C LEU A 23 -1.09 -21.02 -6.65
N SER A 24 -1.10 -20.53 -7.89
CA SER A 24 -0.04 -19.63 -8.39
C SER A 24 0.03 -18.32 -7.61
N LEU A 25 -1.11 -17.76 -7.20
CA LEU A 25 -1.15 -16.58 -6.34
C LEU A 25 -0.61 -16.87 -4.93
N ALA A 26 -0.97 -18.01 -4.35
CA ALA A 26 -0.46 -18.44 -3.05
C ALA A 26 1.06 -18.70 -3.07
N LEU A 27 1.55 -19.39 -4.10
CA LEU A 27 2.99 -19.60 -4.31
C LEU A 27 3.73 -18.27 -4.53
N SER A 28 3.11 -17.33 -5.24
CA SER A 28 3.64 -15.98 -5.41
C SER A 28 3.78 -15.25 -4.08
N MET A 29 2.77 -15.34 -3.23
CA MET A 29 2.81 -14.74 -1.89
C MET A 29 3.94 -15.36 -1.04
N VAL A 30 4.09 -16.68 -1.06
CA VAL A 30 5.20 -17.37 -0.37
C VAL A 30 6.55 -16.93 -0.92
N LEU A 31 6.71 -16.89 -2.24
CA LEU A 31 7.96 -16.49 -2.89
C LEU A 31 8.35 -15.05 -2.54
N VAL A 32 7.40 -14.11 -2.65
CA VAL A 32 7.64 -12.69 -2.33
C VAL A 32 7.99 -12.52 -0.85
N SER A 33 7.30 -13.25 0.04
CA SER A 33 7.63 -13.26 1.47
C SER A 33 9.03 -13.83 1.74
N ALA A 34 9.43 -14.89 1.02
CA ALA A 34 10.76 -15.46 1.12
C ALA A 34 11.84 -14.45 0.68
N PHE A 35 11.62 -13.72 -0.40
CA PHE A 35 12.53 -12.65 -0.82
C PHE A 35 12.65 -11.55 0.24
N TRP A 36 11.55 -11.14 0.83
CA TRP A 36 11.55 -10.13 1.89
C TRP A 36 12.29 -10.61 3.14
N ILE A 37 11.95 -11.82 3.64
CA ILE A 37 12.43 -12.32 4.95
C ILE A 37 13.87 -12.87 4.85
N LEU A 38 14.22 -13.57 3.76
CA LEU A 38 15.52 -14.22 3.63
C LEU A 38 16.55 -13.31 2.94
N PHE A 39 16.17 -12.64 1.86
CA PHE A 39 17.09 -11.78 1.12
C PHE A 39 17.07 -10.32 1.57
N GLY A 40 16.03 -9.89 2.29
CA GLY A 40 15.98 -8.56 2.88
C GLY A 40 17.15 -8.25 3.82
N PRO A 41 17.47 -9.08 4.81
CA PRO A 41 18.66 -8.91 5.66
C PRO A 41 19.97 -8.89 4.90
N VAL A 42 20.09 -9.70 3.85
CA VAL A 42 21.28 -9.71 2.97
C VAL A 42 21.37 -8.38 2.22
N ALA A 43 20.27 -7.87 1.69
CA ALA A 43 20.23 -6.56 1.02
C ALA A 43 20.62 -5.43 1.99
N VAL A 44 20.18 -5.49 3.25
CA VAL A 44 20.60 -4.53 4.30
C VAL A 44 22.11 -4.59 4.49
N GLN A 45 22.71 -5.78 4.64
CA GLN A 45 24.16 -5.93 4.83
C GLN A 45 24.98 -5.40 3.64
N LEU A 46 24.49 -5.60 2.42
CA LEU A 46 25.16 -5.11 1.20
C LEU A 46 25.05 -3.59 1.03
N ILE A 47 23.93 -3.00 1.46
CA ILE A 47 23.65 -1.57 1.26
C ILE A 47 24.16 -0.72 2.45
N HIS A 48 24.16 -1.25 3.66
CA HIS A 48 24.58 -0.52 4.87
C HIS A 48 25.94 0.19 4.73
N PRO A 49 27.00 -0.40 4.13
CA PRO A 49 28.28 0.28 3.97
C PRO A 49 28.25 1.52 3.08
N ILE A 50 27.22 1.73 2.29
CA ILE A 50 27.04 2.96 1.45
C ILE A 50 26.80 4.19 2.35
N GLY A 51 26.36 3.99 3.60
CA GLY A 51 26.15 5.09 4.55
C GLY A 51 24.90 5.93 4.26
N LEU A 52 23.88 5.36 3.60
CA LEU A 52 22.61 6.00 3.32
C LEU A 52 21.48 5.34 4.13
N PRO A 53 21.12 5.88 5.33
CA PRO A 53 20.15 5.25 6.23
C PRO A 53 18.79 4.97 5.57
N TYR A 54 18.30 5.90 4.75
CA TYR A 54 17.04 5.75 4.02
C TYR A 54 17.07 4.54 3.06
N LEU A 55 18.14 4.39 2.30
CA LEU A 55 18.31 3.27 1.38
C LEU A 55 18.45 1.94 2.15
N THR A 56 19.20 1.96 3.25
CA THR A 56 19.37 0.79 4.13
C THR A 56 18.03 0.33 4.72
N ALA A 57 17.21 1.25 5.24
CA ALA A 57 15.90 0.94 5.78
C ALA A 57 14.94 0.35 4.73
N ASN A 58 15.09 0.77 3.47
CA ASN A 58 14.26 0.32 2.36
C ASN A 58 14.83 -0.91 1.61
N ALA A 59 16.03 -1.37 1.94
CA ALA A 59 16.68 -2.51 1.28
C ALA A 59 15.84 -3.80 1.29
N PRO A 60 15.13 -4.18 2.37
CA PRO A 60 14.25 -5.36 2.38
C PRO A 60 13.12 -5.26 1.35
N PHE A 61 12.59 -4.06 1.11
CA PHE A 61 11.53 -3.83 0.13
C PHE A 61 12.04 -3.89 -1.31
N LEU A 62 13.30 -3.56 -1.56
CA LEU A 62 13.95 -3.81 -2.86
C LEU A 62 14.06 -5.31 -3.15
N ALA A 63 14.46 -6.10 -2.15
CA ALA A 63 14.47 -7.56 -2.25
C ALA A 63 13.04 -8.11 -2.48
N MET A 64 12.04 -7.61 -1.76
CA MET A 64 10.63 -7.94 -1.97
C MET A 64 10.19 -7.60 -3.40
N GLY A 65 10.54 -6.41 -3.92
CA GLY A 65 10.25 -5.98 -5.28
C GLY A 65 10.85 -6.93 -6.34
N LEU A 66 12.07 -7.42 -6.12
CA LEU A 66 12.67 -8.44 -6.97
C LEU A 66 11.86 -9.74 -6.93
N GLY A 67 11.43 -10.19 -5.76
CA GLY A 67 10.54 -11.34 -5.60
C GLY A 67 9.22 -11.17 -6.36
N ILE A 68 8.66 -9.96 -6.38
CA ILE A 68 7.46 -9.63 -7.18
C ILE A 68 7.74 -9.77 -8.68
N VAL A 69 8.85 -9.23 -9.18
CA VAL A 69 9.22 -9.35 -10.59
C VAL A 69 9.39 -10.80 -11.00
N VAL A 70 10.08 -11.61 -10.18
CA VAL A 70 10.25 -13.05 -10.41
C VAL A 70 8.89 -13.76 -10.41
N SER A 71 8.02 -13.44 -9.45
CA SER A 71 6.67 -14.00 -9.35
C SER A 71 5.81 -13.67 -10.57
N LEU A 72 5.78 -12.41 -10.99
CA LEU A 72 5.03 -11.97 -12.18
C LEU A 72 5.50 -12.67 -13.45
N ARG A 73 6.83 -12.86 -13.58
CA ARG A 73 7.44 -13.44 -14.78
C ARG A 73 7.29 -14.95 -14.87
N PHE A 74 7.46 -15.67 -13.76
CA PHE A 74 7.61 -17.14 -13.77
C PHE A 74 6.44 -17.91 -13.16
N LEU A 75 5.73 -17.33 -12.17
CA LEU A 75 4.60 -18.02 -11.53
C LEU A 75 3.25 -17.57 -12.09
N LEU A 76 3.07 -16.27 -12.31
CA LEU A 76 1.80 -15.70 -12.72
C LEU A 76 1.70 -15.50 -14.24
N ALA A 77 2.81 -15.36 -14.94
CA ALA A 77 2.88 -15.02 -16.38
C ALA A 77 1.99 -13.80 -16.71
N ARG A 78 2.00 -12.78 -15.85
CA ARG A 78 1.15 -11.57 -15.93
C ARG A 78 1.98 -10.32 -15.79
N SER A 79 1.50 -9.22 -16.37
CA SER A 79 2.02 -7.89 -16.07
C SER A 79 1.53 -7.39 -14.71
N PHE A 80 2.24 -6.40 -14.15
CA PHE A 80 1.78 -5.70 -12.94
C PHE A 80 0.38 -5.11 -13.10
N THR A 81 0.07 -4.53 -14.26
CA THR A 81 -1.26 -3.98 -14.54
C THR A 81 -2.35 -5.05 -14.46
N GLN A 82 -2.12 -6.23 -15.03
CA GLN A 82 -3.08 -7.33 -14.99
C GLN A 82 -3.30 -7.89 -13.58
N LEU A 83 -2.30 -7.77 -12.71
CA LEU A 83 -2.44 -8.13 -11.29
C LEU A 83 -3.18 -7.04 -10.52
N ALA A 84 -2.86 -5.76 -10.78
CA ALA A 84 -3.31 -4.62 -9.99
C ALA A 84 -4.73 -4.14 -10.35
N THR A 85 -5.26 -4.42 -11.55
CA THR A 85 -6.59 -3.91 -11.96
C THR A 85 -7.33 -4.87 -12.87
N ASP A 86 -8.67 -4.86 -12.79
CA ASP A 86 -9.56 -5.58 -13.72
C ASP A 86 -9.76 -4.80 -15.03
N HIS A 87 -9.31 -3.56 -15.09
CA HIS A 87 -9.39 -2.74 -16.29
C HIS A 87 -8.28 -3.10 -17.29
N SER A 88 -8.48 -2.80 -18.56
CA SER A 88 -7.51 -3.09 -19.64
C SER A 88 -6.20 -2.31 -19.48
N ARG A 89 -6.22 -1.18 -18.76
CA ARG A 89 -5.07 -0.32 -18.51
C ARG A 89 -5.08 0.19 -17.07
N PHE A 90 -3.90 0.46 -16.53
CA PHE A 90 -3.74 1.15 -15.26
C PHE A 90 -4.29 2.59 -15.37
N ARG A 91 -5.18 2.98 -14.47
CA ARG A 91 -5.90 4.26 -14.51
C ARG A 91 -5.10 5.36 -13.82
N PHE A 92 -4.05 5.86 -14.48
CA PHE A 92 -3.22 6.96 -13.96
C PHE A 92 -4.02 8.20 -13.53
N PRO A 93 -5.10 8.63 -14.22
CA PRO A 93 -5.92 9.74 -13.73
C PRO A 93 -6.63 9.44 -12.40
N LEU A 94 -7.03 8.18 -12.14
CA LEU A 94 -7.60 7.78 -10.86
C LEU A 94 -6.53 7.77 -9.75
N PHE A 95 -5.35 7.20 -10.06
CA PHE A 95 -4.19 7.24 -9.18
C PHE A 95 -3.83 8.68 -8.80
N GLY A 96 -3.69 9.58 -9.78
CA GLY A 96 -3.34 10.98 -9.54
C GLY A 96 -4.37 11.72 -8.68
N ARG A 97 -5.68 11.50 -8.91
CA ARG A 97 -6.74 12.09 -8.08
C ARG A 97 -6.68 11.61 -6.62
N ALA A 98 -6.51 10.30 -6.41
CA ALA A 98 -6.39 9.73 -5.07
C ALA A 98 -5.13 10.23 -4.35
N PHE A 99 -4.00 10.25 -5.06
CA PHE A 99 -2.73 10.75 -4.56
C PHE A 99 -2.84 12.21 -4.10
N LEU A 100 -3.30 13.07 -5.00
CA LEU A 100 -3.40 14.52 -4.72
C LEU A 100 -4.41 14.81 -3.60
N ALA A 101 -5.55 14.12 -3.56
CA ALA A 101 -6.54 14.31 -2.52
C ALA A 101 -5.98 13.97 -1.13
N TYR A 102 -5.28 12.84 -0.99
CA TYR A 102 -4.68 12.45 0.27
C TYR A 102 -3.51 13.36 0.66
N PHE A 103 -2.59 13.62 -0.27
CA PHE A 103 -1.41 14.46 -0.04
C PHE A 103 -1.79 15.89 0.34
N PHE A 104 -2.77 16.47 -0.35
CA PHE A 104 -3.30 17.80 -0.03
C PHE A 104 -3.94 17.84 1.35
N THR A 105 -4.72 16.80 1.73
CA THR A 105 -5.31 16.74 3.08
C THR A 105 -4.22 16.68 4.16
N ALA A 106 -3.18 15.87 3.96
CA ALA A 106 -2.03 15.83 4.88
C ALA A 106 -1.34 17.19 5.00
N THR A 107 -1.20 17.91 3.88
CA THR A 107 -0.64 19.27 3.86
C THR A 107 -1.53 20.27 4.63
N LEU A 108 -2.86 20.17 4.51
CA LEU A 108 -3.78 21.02 5.29
C LEU A 108 -3.69 20.75 6.79
N PHE A 109 -3.53 19.48 7.19
CA PHE A 109 -3.30 19.14 8.61
C PHE A 109 -1.95 19.66 9.12
N LEU A 110 -0.89 19.58 8.32
CA LEU A 110 0.38 20.20 8.67
C LEU A 110 0.24 21.71 8.86
N LEU A 111 -0.46 22.40 7.95
CA LEU A 111 -0.73 23.84 8.08
C LEU A 111 -1.55 24.14 9.33
N PHE A 112 -2.57 23.33 9.62
CA PHE A 112 -3.36 23.47 10.85
C PHE A 112 -2.47 23.34 12.10
N PHE A 113 -1.58 22.34 12.17
CA PHE A 113 -0.66 22.19 13.30
C PHE A 113 0.33 23.33 13.38
N PHE A 114 0.87 23.79 12.27
CA PHE A 114 1.76 24.93 12.23
C PHE A 114 1.10 26.22 12.75
N LEU A 115 -0.20 26.41 12.53
CA LEU A 115 -0.93 27.57 13.02
C LEU A 115 -1.43 27.44 14.47
N SER A 116 -1.77 26.21 14.90
CA SER A 116 -2.34 25.95 16.24
C SER A 116 -1.30 25.67 17.31
N ASP A 117 -0.13 25.12 16.93
CA ASP A 117 0.95 24.69 17.82
C ASP A 117 2.29 24.77 17.06
N PRO A 118 2.75 26.01 16.74
CA PRO A 118 3.92 26.22 15.89
C PRO A 118 5.21 25.64 16.50
N ASP A 119 5.31 25.57 17.82
CA ASP A 119 6.49 25.06 18.54
C ASP A 119 6.62 23.52 18.40
N SER A 120 5.62 22.85 17.87
CA SER A 120 5.65 21.41 17.61
C SER A 120 6.15 21.03 16.21
N ILE A 121 6.46 22.01 15.37
CA ILE A 121 6.90 21.80 13.98
C ILE A 121 8.19 22.56 13.74
N ASP A 122 9.28 21.83 13.63
CA ASP A 122 10.62 22.38 13.39
C ASP A 122 11.02 22.25 11.90
N ILE A 123 11.84 23.18 11.43
CA ILE A 123 12.55 23.01 10.15
C ILE A 123 13.65 21.99 10.37
N HIS A 124 13.61 20.87 9.63
CA HIS A 124 14.64 19.84 9.74
C HIS A 124 16.04 20.43 9.45
N PRO A 125 17.04 20.23 10.32
CA PRO A 125 18.32 20.96 10.30
C PRO A 125 19.26 20.58 9.13
N ALA A 126 18.97 19.48 8.41
CA ALA A 126 19.83 19.03 7.32
C ALA A 126 20.00 20.11 6.22
N PRO A 127 21.23 20.28 5.67
CA PRO A 127 21.48 21.21 4.58
C PRO A 127 20.65 20.92 3.33
N LEU A 128 20.23 21.95 2.63
CA LEU A 128 19.42 21.84 1.40
C LEU A 128 20.02 20.84 0.38
N ARG A 129 21.34 20.84 0.19
CA ARG A 129 22.01 19.89 -0.71
C ARG A 129 21.71 18.44 -0.34
N GLN A 130 21.73 18.10 0.95
CA GLN A 130 21.41 16.74 1.41
C GLN A 130 19.93 16.40 1.22
N LYS A 131 19.04 17.36 1.47
CA LYS A 131 17.59 17.20 1.20
C LYS A 131 17.31 16.98 -0.29
N LEU A 132 18.00 17.68 -1.18
CA LEU A 132 17.86 17.49 -2.64
C LEU A 132 18.37 16.11 -3.10
N LEU A 133 19.48 15.62 -2.55
CA LEU A 133 19.96 14.26 -2.81
C LEU A 133 18.98 13.22 -2.27
N MET A 134 18.44 13.44 -1.06
CA MET A 134 17.43 12.58 -0.48
C MET A 134 16.13 12.56 -1.29
N LEU A 135 15.71 13.70 -1.85
CA LEU A 135 14.55 13.80 -2.74
C LEU A 135 14.64 12.82 -3.91
N LEU A 136 15.80 12.72 -4.56
CA LEU A 136 16.01 11.79 -5.68
C LEU A 136 15.85 10.33 -5.25
N LEU A 137 16.38 9.97 -4.08
CA LEU A 137 16.21 8.63 -3.51
C LEU A 137 14.75 8.36 -3.14
N VAL A 138 14.12 9.28 -2.43
CA VAL A 138 12.74 9.13 -1.92
C VAL A 138 11.74 8.98 -3.07
N VAL A 139 11.84 9.79 -4.12
CA VAL A 139 10.92 9.74 -5.27
C VAL A 139 10.99 8.41 -6.03
N VAL A 140 12.14 7.73 -6.00
CA VAL A 140 12.31 6.42 -6.65
C VAL A 140 12.00 5.27 -5.67
N ILE A 141 12.60 5.31 -4.49
CA ILE A 141 12.56 4.18 -3.55
C ILE A 141 11.18 4.06 -2.85
N THR A 142 10.56 5.18 -2.46
CA THR A 142 9.26 5.13 -1.76
C THR A 142 8.15 4.48 -2.60
N PRO A 143 7.94 4.84 -3.88
CA PRO A 143 6.95 4.13 -4.71
C PRO A 143 7.26 2.65 -4.91
N MET A 144 8.54 2.26 -4.96
CA MET A 144 8.92 0.84 -5.02
C MET A 144 8.60 0.13 -3.72
N GLN A 145 8.94 0.71 -2.58
CA GLN A 145 8.62 0.20 -1.25
C GLN A 145 7.10 0.03 -1.08
N THR A 146 6.34 1.12 -1.23
CA THR A 146 4.89 1.08 -1.02
C THR A 146 4.18 0.13 -2.00
N SER A 147 4.62 0.09 -3.27
CA SER A 147 4.06 -0.87 -4.23
C SER A 147 4.35 -2.32 -3.86
N SER A 148 5.54 -2.60 -3.33
CA SER A 148 5.91 -3.94 -2.88
C SER A 148 5.05 -4.39 -1.69
N GLU A 149 4.82 -3.51 -0.72
CA GLU A 149 3.93 -3.76 0.40
C GLU A 149 2.47 -3.95 -0.05
N GLU A 150 1.99 -3.09 -0.97
CA GLU A 150 0.65 -3.24 -1.54
C GLU A 150 0.47 -4.58 -2.24
N VAL A 151 1.47 -5.05 -3.01
CA VAL A 151 1.40 -6.36 -3.67
C VAL A 151 1.33 -7.47 -2.65
N LEU A 152 2.23 -7.51 -1.66
CA LEU A 152 2.31 -8.62 -0.72
C LEU A 152 1.16 -8.65 0.27
N PHE A 153 0.80 -7.51 0.86
CA PHE A 153 -0.17 -7.46 1.97
C PHE A 153 -1.58 -7.11 1.55
N ARG A 154 -1.80 -6.72 0.29
CA ARG A 154 -3.13 -6.37 -0.21
C ARG A 154 -3.49 -7.05 -1.52
N ILE A 155 -2.73 -6.85 -2.60
CA ILE A 155 -3.14 -7.31 -3.93
C ILE A 155 -3.19 -8.84 -4.00
N LEU A 156 -2.10 -9.53 -3.63
CA LEU A 156 -2.05 -11.00 -3.65
C LEU A 156 -3.11 -11.63 -2.73
N PRO A 157 -3.22 -11.23 -1.43
CA PRO A 157 -4.24 -11.79 -0.55
C PRO A 157 -5.68 -11.55 -1.04
N VAL A 158 -5.97 -10.35 -1.51
CA VAL A 158 -7.30 -10.02 -2.04
C VAL A 158 -7.60 -10.84 -3.29
N ARG A 159 -6.64 -10.98 -4.20
CA ARG A 159 -6.80 -11.83 -5.41
C ARG A 159 -6.99 -13.30 -5.07
N ILE A 160 -6.34 -13.82 -4.03
CA ILE A 160 -6.58 -15.20 -3.56
C ILE A 160 -8.03 -15.36 -3.09
N VAL A 161 -8.56 -14.38 -2.37
CA VAL A 161 -9.94 -14.42 -1.83
C VAL A 161 -10.98 -14.18 -2.93
N THR A 162 -10.75 -13.20 -3.83
CA THR A 162 -11.75 -12.77 -4.81
C THR A 162 -11.67 -13.53 -6.15
N GLY A 163 -10.56 -14.19 -6.43
CA GLY A 163 -10.32 -14.87 -7.70
C GLY A 163 -10.03 -13.90 -8.85
N LYS A 164 -10.60 -14.21 -10.03
CA LYS A 164 -10.29 -13.48 -11.27
C LYS A 164 -10.77 -12.03 -11.30
N THR A 165 -11.82 -11.70 -10.56
CA THR A 165 -12.45 -10.37 -10.59
C THR A 165 -12.53 -9.76 -9.20
N LEU A 166 -12.32 -8.45 -9.10
CA LEU A 166 -12.55 -7.66 -7.89
C LEU A 166 -14.03 -7.29 -7.70
N GLY A 167 -14.87 -7.50 -8.73
CA GLY A 167 -16.31 -7.27 -8.73
C GLY A 167 -17.09 -8.30 -7.90
N VAL A 168 -16.79 -8.38 -6.60
CA VAL A 168 -17.39 -9.36 -5.69
C VAL A 168 -18.58 -8.81 -4.91
N GLY A 169 -19.45 -9.69 -4.41
CA GLY A 169 -20.59 -9.32 -3.56
C GLY A 169 -20.15 -8.66 -2.24
N LYS A 170 -21.10 -8.00 -1.56
CA LYS A 170 -20.84 -7.20 -0.34
C LYS A 170 -20.12 -8.00 0.76
N LEU A 171 -20.55 -9.24 1.01
CA LEU A 171 -19.97 -10.11 2.05
C LEU A 171 -18.53 -10.50 1.72
N HIS A 172 -18.26 -10.89 0.48
CA HIS A 172 -16.91 -11.19 -0.01
C HIS A 172 -15.99 -9.96 0.09
N ARG A 173 -16.50 -8.79 -0.27
CA ARG A 173 -15.76 -7.52 -0.14
C ARG A 173 -15.41 -7.22 1.31
N LEU A 174 -16.36 -7.37 2.22
CA LEU A 174 -16.13 -7.19 3.65
C LEU A 174 -15.03 -8.13 4.15
N PHE A 175 -15.14 -9.42 3.84
CA PHE A 175 -14.14 -10.42 4.24
C PHE A 175 -12.76 -10.13 3.65
N ALA A 176 -12.66 -9.85 2.35
CA ALA A 176 -11.39 -9.51 1.71
C ALA A 176 -10.76 -8.24 2.28
N SER A 177 -11.58 -7.22 2.62
CA SER A 177 -11.10 -5.98 3.23
C SER A 177 -10.60 -6.21 4.66
N LEU A 178 -11.30 -7.00 5.48
CA LEU A 178 -10.87 -7.35 6.84
C LEU A 178 -9.59 -8.20 6.82
N PHE A 179 -9.53 -9.18 5.93
CA PHE A 179 -8.36 -10.05 5.79
C PHE A 179 -7.12 -9.25 5.36
N SER A 180 -7.27 -8.39 4.36
CA SER A 180 -6.20 -7.49 3.93
C SER A 180 -5.78 -6.49 5.01
N ALA A 181 -6.72 -5.94 5.77
CA ALA A 181 -6.42 -5.04 6.88
C ALA A 181 -5.56 -5.72 7.96
N LEU A 182 -5.90 -6.95 8.31
CA LEU A 182 -5.13 -7.76 9.25
C LEU A 182 -3.70 -7.99 8.74
N LEU A 183 -3.56 -8.48 7.49
CA LEU A 183 -2.26 -8.74 6.90
C LEU A 183 -1.41 -7.47 6.75
N PHE A 184 -2.05 -6.33 6.46
CA PHE A 184 -1.37 -5.04 6.38
C PHE A 184 -0.89 -4.55 7.76
N ALA A 185 -1.66 -4.78 8.82
CA ALA A 185 -1.28 -4.36 10.16
C ALA A 185 -0.15 -5.20 10.77
N LEU A 186 -0.05 -6.50 10.43
CA LEU A 186 0.91 -7.42 11.04
C LEU A 186 2.38 -6.96 10.95
N PRO A 187 2.95 -6.58 9.79
CA PRO A 187 4.34 -6.13 9.69
C PRO A 187 4.60 -4.82 10.46
N HIS A 188 3.54 -4.01 10.66
CA HIS A 188 3.64 -2.74 11.38
C HIS A 188 3.66 -2.90 12.90
N LEU A 189 3.41 -4.11 13.43
CA LEU A 189 3.52 -4.39 14.88
C LEU A 189 4.95 -4.18 15.41
N GLY A 190 5.95 -4.29 14.55
CA GLY A 190 7.36 -4.04 14.86
C GLY A 190 7.82 -2.60 14.67
N ASN A 191 6.97 -1.72 14.21
CA ASN A 191 7.35 -0.34 13.91
C ASN A 191 7.57 0.49 15.19
N ARG A 192 8.50 1.44 15.10
CA ARG A 192 8.79 2.38 16.20
C ARG A 192 7.58 3.23 16.56
N GLU A 193 6.74 3.56 15.59
CA GLU A 193 5.49 4.28 15.75
C GLU A 193 4.58 3.63 16.80
N LEU A 194 4.54 2.31 16.86
CA LEU A 194 3.73 1.60 17.85
C LEU A 194 4.36 1.64 19.25
N THR A 195 5.68 1.49 19.33
CA THR A 195 6.41 1.45 20.63
C THR A 195 6.59 2.83 21.27
N GLN A 196 6.56 3.89 20.47
CA GLN A 196 6.74 5.28 20.91
C GLN A 196 5.42 6.05 20.99
N ALA A 197 4.29 5.44 20.60
CA ALA A 197 2.99 6.09 20.62
C ALA A 197 2.51 6.41 22.02
N GLN A 198 1.82 7.54 22.16
CA GLN A 198 1.04 7.87 23.35
C GLN A 198 -0.06 6.81 23.60
N SER A 199 -0.70 6.33 22.53
CA SER A 199 -1.65 5.21 22.58
C SER A 199 -1.36 4.22 21.44
N PRO A 200 -0.72 3.07 21.72
CA PRO A 200 -0.54 2.00 20.74
C PRO A 200 -1.86 1.51 20.12
N ALA A 201 -2.96 1.53 20.89
CA ALA A 201 -4.27 1.13 20.38
C ALA A 201 -4.77 2.05 19.24
N ILE A 202 -4.51 3.36 19.32
CA ILE A 202 -4.85 4.31 18.26
C ILE A 202 -4.01 4.05 17.01
N VAL A 203 -2.72 3.75 17.16
CA VAL A 203 -1.86 3.39 16.02
C VAL A 203 -2.33 2.11 15.35
N LEU A 204 -2.72 1.09 16.13
CA LEU A 204 -3.31 -0.14 15.58
C LEU A 204 -4.63 0.12 14.85
N CYS A 205 -5.50 0.96 15.43
CA CYS A 205 -6.71 1.42 14.74
C CYS A 205 -6.39 2.13 13.42
N TYR A 206 -5.35 2.97 13.40
CA TYR A 206 -4.91 3.66 12.19
C TYR A 206 -4.54 2.65 11.08
N TYR A 207 -3.68 1.68 11.36
CA TYR A 207 -3.30 0.64 10.38
C TYR A 207 -4.49 -0.22 9.94
N ALA A 208 -5.36 -0.59 10.87
CA ALA A 208 -6.55 -1.38 10.56
C ALA A 208 -7.54 -0.62 9.67
N LEU A 209 -7.83 0.64 10.01
CA LEU A 209 -8.71 1.51 9.21
C LEU A 209 -8.13 1.79 7.83
N PHE A 210 -6.83 2.12 7.76
CA PHE A 210 -6.14 2.31 6.49
C PHE A 210 -6.25 1.05 5.62
N GLY A 211 -5.89 -0.11 6.17
CA GLY A 211 -5.96 -1.38 5.47
C GLY A 211 -7.37 -1.71 4.98
N PHE A 212 -8.36 -1.56 5.83
CA PHE A 212 -9.76 -1.89 5.53
C PHE A 212 -10.39 -0.94 4.50
N LEU A 213 -10.33 0.37 4.74
CA LEU A 213 -11.03 1.36 3.91
C LEU A 213 -10.40 1.46 2.52
N VAL A 214 -9.07 1.45 2.45
CA VAL A 214 -8.35 1.52 1.17
C VAL A 214 -8.59 0.25 0.34
N THR A 215 -8.63 -0.94 0.95
CA THR A 215 -9.01 -2.18 0.26
C THR A 215 -10.45 -2.15 -0.22
N SER A 216 -11.38 -1.67 0.61
CA SER A 216 -12.79 -1.56 0.25
C SER A 216 -13.00 -0.62 -0.95
N MET A 217 -12.31 0.53 -0.99
CA MET A 217 -12.35 1.44 -2.13
C MET A 217 -11.74 0.81 -3.40
N SER A 218 -10.64 0.07 -3.25
CA SER A 218 -10.01 -0.65 -4.37
C SER A 218 -10.92 -1.69 -4.99
N LEU A 219 -11.58 -2.49 -4.16
CA LEU A 219 -12.58 -3.47 -4.62
C LEU A 219 -13.78 -2.82 -5.30
N GLN A 220 -14.25 -1.66 -4.79
CA GLN A 220 -15.35 -0.92 -5.37
C GLN A 220 -14.99 -0.31 -6.73
N SER A 221 -13.75 0.11 -6.92
CA SER A 221 -13.27 0.69 -8.17
C SER A 221 -12.82 -0.34 -9.20
N GLY A 222 -12.71 -1.62 -8.82
CA GLY A 222 -12.20 -2.70 -9.69
C GLY A 222 -10.68 -2.63 -9.95
N GLY A 223 -9.92 -2.01 -9.04
CA GLY A 223 -8.47 -1.94 -9.16
C GLY A 223 -7.80 -1.29 -7.95
N PHE A 224 -6.52 -1.56 -7.78
CA PHE A 224 -5.72 -1.10 -6.64
C PHE A 224 -5.02 0.25 -6.88
N GLU A 225 -5.39 1.01 -7.92
CA GLU A 225 -4.81 2.32 -8.20
C GLU A 225 -4.99 3.29 -7.02
N ILE A 226 -6.15 3.22 -6.32
CA ILE A 226 -6.41 4.04 -5.12
C ILE A 226 -5.48 3.63 -3.99
N ALA A 227 -5.31 2.34 -3.74
CA ALA A 227 -4.45 1.84 -2.68
C ALA A 227 -2.98 2.24 -2.90
N LEU A 228 -2.47 1.99 -4.11
CA LEU A 228 -1.12 2.38 -4.51
C LEU A 228 -0.90 3.90 -4.38
N ALA A 229 -1.89 4.70 -4.75
CA ALA A 229 -1.83 6.16 -4.68
C ALA A 229 -1.80 6.69 -3.26
N VAL A 230 -2.73 6.22 -2.41
CA VAL A 230 -2.87 6.70 -1.02
C VAL A 230 -1.64 6.30 -0.20
N HIS A 231 -1.16 5.07 -0.36
CA HIS A 231 0.04 4.60 0.35
C HIS A 231 1.29 5.38 -0.09
N ALA A 232 1.48 5.56 -1.40
CA ALA A 232 2.58 6.38 -1.91
C ALA A 232 2.48 7.84 -1.44
N ALA A 233 1.28 8.43 -1.44
CA ALA A 233 1.07 9.80 -0.98
C ALA A 233 1.43 9.96 0.50
N ASN A 234 0.99 9.02 1.35
CA ASN A 234 1.32 9.02 2.77
C ASN A 234 2.83 8.96 3.01
N ASN A 235 3.50 7.97 2.43
CA ASN A 235 4.92 7.76 2.69
C ASN A 235 5.81 8.83 2.02
N LEU A 236 5.42 9.36 0.87
CA LEU A 236 6.11 10.51 0.26
C LEU A 236 5.91 11.79 1.06
N PHE A 237 4.72 12.03 1.63
CA PHE A 237 4.49 13.16 2.53
C PHE A 237 5.39 13.08 3.76
N VAL A 238 5.42 11.92 4.43
CA VAL A 238 6.27 11.68 5.60
C VAL A 238 7.76 11.82 5.24
N ALA A 239 8.19 11.25 4.13
CA ALA A 239 9.60 11.25 3.78
C ALA A 239 10.13 12.59 3.25
N LEU A 240 9.28 13.44 2.64
CA LEU A 240 9.70 14.68 2.00
C LEU A 240 9.23 15.94 2.71
N ILE A 241 8.02 15.94 3.24
CA ILE A 241 7.38 17.17 3.75
C ILE A 241 7.52 17.28 5.25
N CYS A 242 6.91 16.36 6.00
CA CYS A 242 6.95 16.40 7.46
C CYS A 242 7.03 15.00 8.04
N ASN A 243 8.15 14.68 8.66
CA ASN A 243 8.35 13.46 9.43
C ASN A 243 8.18 13.75 10.93
N TYR A 244 8.20 12.75 11.75
CA TYR A 244 8.14 12.84 13.21
C TYR A 244 9.39 12.21 13.83
N GLN A 245 9.72 12.63 15.04
CA GLN A 245 10.87 12.09 15.76
C GLN A 245 10.70 10.59 16.01
N GLY A 246 11.76 9.83 15.75
CA GLY A 246 11.73 8.38 15.92
C GLY A 246 10.99 7.59 14.87
N SER A 247 10.69 8.20 13.72
CA SER A 247 10.08 7.52 12.57
C SER A 247 10.85 6.29 12.12
N SER A 248 10.13 5.27 11.66
CA SER A 248 10.70 4.10 10.97
C SER A 248 11.27 4.44 9.58
N LEU A 249 10.97 5.63 9.04
CA LEU A 249 11.51 6.15 7.78
C LEU A 249 12.60 7.19 8.04
N PRO A 250 13.90 6.85 8.04
CA PRO A 250 14.99 7.77 8.32
C PRO A 250 15.29 8.68 7.12
N SER A 251 14.37 9.61 6.83
CA SER A 251 14.46 10.58 5.73
C SER A 251 15.00 11.95 6.20
N LEU A 252 15.16 12.89 5.27
CA LEU A 252 15.52 14.28 5.52
C LEU A 252 14.39 15.19 4.98
N PRO A 253 13.24 15.26 5.68
CA PRO A 253 12.08 16.03 5.24
C PRO A 253 12.33 17.55 5.30
N LEU A 254 11.36 18.34 4.88
CA LEU A 254 11.40 19.79 5.07
C LEU A 254 11.17 20.15 6.53
N PHE A 255 10.20 19.50 7.18
CA PHE A 255 9.80 19.73 8.56
C PHE A 255 9.90 18.45 9.39
N GLU A 256 10.08 18.61 10.68
CA GLU A 256 10.04 17.53 11.69
C GLU A 256 9.04 17.89 12.77
N SER A 257 8.14 16.96 13.10
CA SER A 257 7.14 17.14 14.13
C SER A 257 7.59 16.49 15.44
N THR A 258 7.48 17.23 16.53
CA THR A 258 7.67 16.73 17.91
C THR A 258 6.37 16.26 18.55
N ARG A 259 5.25 16.31 17.82
CA ARG A 259 3.93 15.90 18.32
C ARG A 259 3.91 14.42 18.64
N ALA A 260 3.21 14.07 19.71
CA ALA A 260 3.02 12.69 20.09
C ALA A 260 2.24 11.92 19.01
N LEU A 261 2.66 10.71 18.72
CA LEU A 261 1.96 9.76 17.85
C LEU A 261 0.90 8.96 18.62
N GLY A 262 -0.05 8.38 17.91
CA GLY A 262 -1.12 7.59 18.53
C GLY A 262 -2.14 8.47 19.23
N THR A 263 -2.53 9.55 18.60
CA THR A 263 -3.51 10.52 19.07
C THR A 263 -4.80 10.46 18.22
N TRP A 264 -5.89 11.01 18.75
CA TRP A 264 -7.14 11.15 17.99
C TRP A 264 -6.99 12.04 16.76
N THR A 265 -6.04 12.97 16.77
CA THR A 265 -5.74 13.81 15.61
C THR A 265 -5.15 13.01 14.45
N ASP A 266 -4.38 11.95 14.73
CA ASP A 266 -3.85 11.05 13.68
C ASP A 266 -5.00 10.30 12.98
N LEU A 267 -5.98 9.79 13.76
CA LEU A 267 -7.18 9.16 13.19
C LEU A 267 -8.06 10.17 12.44
N ALA A 268 -8.17 11.40 12.94
CA ALA A 268 -8.92 12.46 12.25
C ALA A 268 -8.26 12.81 10.91
N GLN A 269 -6.93 12.94 10.86
CA GLN A 269 -6.19 13.18 9.63
C GLN A 269 -6.36 12.04 8.63
N LEU A 270 -6.20 10.79 9.06
CA LEU A 270 -6.42 9.61 8.24
C LEU A 270 -7.85 9.60 7.66
N THR A 271 -8.85 9.76 8.53
CA THR A 271 -10.26 9.71 8.15
C THR A 271 -10.59 10.81 7.16
N ALA A 272 -10.15 12.04 7.42
CA ALA A 272 -10.35 13.17 6.50
C ALA A 272 -9.68 12.93 5.15
N GLY A 273 -8.44 12.40 5.14
CA GLY A 273 -7.74 12.04 3.92
C GLY A 273 -8.47 10.98 3.11
N LEU A 274 -8.96 9.93 3.76
CA LEU A 274 -9.70 8.85 3.09
C LEU A 274 -11.08 9.32 2.60
N VAL A 275 -11.76 10.20 3.32
CA VAL A 275 -13.01 10.83 2.86
C VAL A 275 -12.73 11.72 1.64
N ALA A 276 -11.68 12.53 1.64
CA ALA A 276 -11.28 13.33 0.50
C ALA A 276 -10.98 12.46 -0.73
N VAL A 277 -10.27 11.36 -0.56
CA VAL A 277 -10.00 10.37 -1.62
C VAL A 277 -11.30 9.76 -2.15
N TRP A 278 -12.21 9.36 -1.25
CA TRP A 278 -13.50 8.79 -1.64
C TRP A 278 -14.32 9.78 -2.48
N LEU A 279 -14.39 11.04 -2.05
CA LEU A 279 -15.08 12.11 -2.79
C LEU A 279 -14.44 12.37 -4.17
N ALA A 280 -13.10 12.47 -4.23
CA ALA A 280 -12.36 12.70 -5.47
C ALA A 280 -12.49 11.54 -6.47
N CYS A 281 -12.67 10.32 -5.96
CA CYS A 281 -12.71 9.09 -6.77
C CYS A 281 -14.12 8.52 -6.94
N ARG A 282 -15.18 9.17 -6.46
CA ARG A 282 -16.56 8.66 -6.44
C ARG A 282 -17.07 8.16 -7.79
N SER A 283 -16.66 8.80 -8.89
CA SER A 283 -17.03 8.37 -10.25
C SER A 283 -16.53 6.97 -10.60
N ALA A 284 -15.44 6.51 -9.98
CA ALA A 284 -14.91 5.16 -10.22
C ALA A 284 -15.70 4.05 -9.50
N PHE A 285 -16.53 4.40 -8.51
CA PHE A 285 -17.35 3.43 -7.76
C PHE A 285 -18.72 3.18 -8.41
N SER A 286 -19.15 4.05 -9.32
CA SER A 286 -20.46 4.00 -9.97
C SER A 286 -20.44 3.28 -11.32
N SER A 287 -19.28 2.96 -11.86
CA SER A 287 -19.16 2.26 -13.13
C SER A 287 -19.45 0.77 -12.94
N PRO A 288 -20.47 0.19 -13.65
CA PRO A 288 -20.65 -1.25 -13.66
C PRO A 288 -19.35 -1.91 -14.14
N GLN A 289 -18.81 -2.81 -13.32
CA GLN A 289 -17.71 -3.66 -13.78
C GLN A 289 -18.31 -4.62 -14.81
N ALA A 290 -18.07 -4.35 -16.09
CA ALA A 290 -18.44 -5.29 -17.14
C ALA A 290 -17.64 -6.58 -16.90
N PRO A 291 -18.29 -7.76 -16.91
CA PRO A 291 -17.57 -9.02 -16.92
C PRO A 291 -16.62 -9.02 -18.12
N LYS A 292 -15.37 -9.37 -17.90
CA LYS A 292 -14.48 -9.74 -19.02
C LYS A 292 -14.95 -11.11 -19.49
N ASP A 293 -15.59 -11.15 -20.67
CA ASP A 293 -15.83 -12.38 -21.40
C ASP A 293 -14.51 -13.10 -21.75
#